data_628b4382f88c122247751f6579e76912
#
_entry.id   628b4382f88c122247751f6579e76912
#
_cell.length_a   1.000
_cell.length_b   1.000
_cell.length_c   1.000
_cell.angle_alpha   90.00
_cell.angle_beta   90.00
_cell.angle_gamma   90.00
#
_symmetry.space_group_name_H-M   'P 1'
#
loop_
_entity.id
_entity.type
_entity.pdbx_description
1 polymer ?
#
loop_
_entity_poly.entity_id
_entity_poly.type
_entity_poly.pdbx_seq_one_letter_code
_entity_poly.pdbx_strand_id
1 'polypeptide(L)'
;MTQQKAIAVTANNIANVNTPGYSRQRLNMGSGVKANSAIQRIYDRFLRAQINNEEHGLGRWQAEKEALEKVEPMFDEVSGYGLNNAMGKFWNLWQDLANNPGGHVERTTILVDTQILAGTFNKLYKDVQKVQQNIDLNIKGTIQEVNRLSEQLSYLNTKIARLEVNGQAANSYRDNRDLFLKELSEIIEVESFEDSDGYLTVSVGAGKPLVDNTNSWELTSGVNASGFQDIFWEDSSGATINITSDLKGGKLKGWTEARDVIIPDYLNRLDALAYGVIEGVNGLHSSGFALDGSQNDLFTGSSASDIAVAGNIAGNSDLIAASSTLAGIPGDNTNAIAIANLQNSLQMNGNSTTYDDYYNSIISDVGSSVLNASMRFDHQTAIVARMDNYREEVSGVSLDEEMVNLVKYQHAYDAAAKVISSADELLSTLINII
;
A
#
# COMPACT_ATOMS: atom_id res chain seq x y z
N MET A 1 32.52 21.33 -36.44
CA MET A 1 31.39 20.38 -36.18
C MET A 1 31.46 19.70 -34.82
N THR A 2 32.57 19.12 -34.39
CA THR A 2 32.66 18.39 -33.10
C THR A 2 32.44 19.32 -31.90
N GLN A 3 33.09 20.49 -31.88
CA GLN A 3 32.93 21.49 -30.80
C GLN A 3 31.49 22.03 -30.72
N GLN A 4 30.83 22.24 -31.84
CA GLN A 4 29.42 22.65 -31.86
C GLN A 4 28.50 21.61 -31.25
N LYS A 5 28.74 20.30 -31.57
CA LYS A 5 28.00 19.21 -30.93
C LYS A 5 28.28 19.15 -29.43
N ALA A 6 29.53 19.38 -29.01
CA ALA A 6 29.89 19.40 -27.58
C ALA A 6 29.17 20.53 -26.85
N ILE A 7 29.17 21.75 -27.43
CA ILE A 7 28.42 22.89 -26.89
C ILE A 7 26.93 22.57 -26.77
N ALA A 8 26.33 21.98 -27.82
CA ALA A 8 24.91 21.60 -27.80
C ALA A 8 24.59 20.56 -26.73
N VAL A 9 25.46 19.55 -26.52
CA VAL A 9 25.29 18.53 -25.45
C VAL A 9 25.39 19.18 -24.06
N THR A 10 26.40 20.04 -23.83
CA THR A 10 26.57 20.76 -22.58
C THR A 10 25.39 21.70 -22.28
N ALA A 11 24.92 22.42 -23.29
CA ALA A 11 23.72 23.25 -23.14
C ALA A 11 22.45 22.43 -22.82
N ASN A 12 22.32 21.25 -23.44
CA ASN A 12 21.22 20.32 -23.14
C ASN A 12 21.32 19.77 -21.71
N ASN A 13 22.50 19.42 -21.22
CA ASN A 13 22.71 19.01 -19.83
C ASN A 13 22.29 20.12 -18.86
N ILE A 14 22.73 21.36 -19.08
CA ILE A 14 22.37 22.53 -18.26
C ILE A 14 20.85 22.76 -18.26
N ALA A 15 20.21 22.69 -19.43
CA ALA A 15 18.77 22.90 -19.55
C ALA A 15 17.93 21.84 -18.82
N ASN A 16 18.45 20.63 -18.67
CA ASN A 16 17.74 19.48 -18.07
C ASN A 16 18.24 19.11 -16.66
N VAL A 17 19.04 19.95 -16.00
CA VAL A 17 19.57 19.67 -14.65
C VAL A 17 18.49 19.34 -13.61
N ASN A 18 17.31 19.95 -13.71
CA ASN A 18 16.16 19.72 -12.83
C ASN A 18 15.11 18.78 -13.44
N THR A 19 15.39 18.14 -14.58
CA THR A 19 14.44 17.22 -15.22
C THR A 19 14.52 15.85 -14.53
N PRO A 20 13.45 15.36 -13.89
CA PRO A 20 13.45 14.05 -13.25
C PRO A 20 13.88 12.92 -14.20
N GLY A 21 14.75 12.04 -13.74
CA GLY A 21 15.22 10.89 -14.54
C GLY A 21 16.26 11.21 -15.61
N TYR A 22 16.57 12.49 -15.86
CA TYR A 22 17.57 12.87 -16.85
C TYR A 22 18.96 12.34 -16.48
N SER A 23 19.64 11.76 -17.45
CA SER A 23 21.02 11.31 -17.31
C SER A 23 21.96 12.23 -18.09
N ARG A 24 23.04 12.68 -17.44
CA ARG A 24 24.10 13.51 -18.07
C ARG A 24 24.57 12.86 -19.35
N GLN A 25 24.69 13.66 -20.41
CA GLN A 25 25.16 13.21 -21.73
C GLN A 25 26.58 13.69 -21.98
N ARG A 26 27.35 12.87 -22.65
CA ARG A 26 28.74 13.15 -23.03
C ARG A 26 28.94 12.87 -24.49
N LEU A 27 29.65 13.78 -25.18
CA LEU A 27 30.12 13.53 -26.53
C LEU A 27 31.36 12.61 -26.48
N ASN A 28 31.27 11.43 -27.05
CA ASN A 28 32.43 10.55 -27.21
C ASN A 28 33.21 10.98 -28.45
N MET A 29 34.38 11.60 -28.23
CA MET A 29 35.28 12.02 -29.30
C MET A 29 36.21 10.83 -29.62
N GLY A 30 35.75 9.84 -30.41
CA GLY A 30 36.56 8.71 -30.83
C GLY A 30 37.76 9.16 -31.65
N SER A 31 38.94 8.62 -31.36
CA SER A 31 40.17 8.80 -32.15
C SER A 31 40.23 7.76 -33.25
N GLY A 32 39.93 8.15 -34.51
CA GLY A 32 40.10 7.27 -35.68
C GLY A 32 39.19 7.63 -36.87
N VAL A 33 39.46 7.06 -38.03
CA VAL A 33 38.81 7.33 -39.34
C VAL A 33 37.30 6.98 -39.37
N LYS A 34 36.76 6.34 -38.31
CA LYS A 34 35.33 6.09 -38.08
C LYS A 34 34.84 6.78 -36.79
N ALA A 35 35.28 8.02 -36.54
CA ALA A 35 34.82 8.81 -35.42
C ALA A 35 33.35 9.27 -35.63
N ASN A 36 32.40 8.35 -35.48
CA ASN A 36 31.04 8.75 -35.20
C ASN A 36 31.03 9.37 -33.79
N SER A 37 30.91 10.70 -33.72
CA SER A 37 30.74 11.43 -32.47
C SER A 37 29.38 11.06 -31.89
N ALA A 38 29.31 9.92 -31.22
CA ALA A 38 28.09 9.45 -30.57
C ALA A 38 27.89 10.21 -29.25
N ILE A 39 26.69 10.75 -29.05
CA ILE A 39 26.28 11.28 -27.78
C ILE A 39 25.86 10.12 -26.89
N GLN A 40 26.57 9.90 -25.79
CA GLN A 40 26.33 8.81 -24.85
C GLN A 40 25.82 9.39 -23.52
N ARG A 41 24.84 8.76 -22.93
CA ARG A 41 24.46 9.05 -21.55
C ARG A 41 25.40 8.37 -20.56
N ILE A 42 25.66 9.02 -19.43
CA ILE A 42 26.37 8.43 -18.31
C ILE A 42 25.34 7.62 -17.53
N TYR A 43 25.53 6.31 -17.48
CA TYR A 43 24.51 5.40 -16.99
C TYR A 43 25.18 4.17 -16.31
N ASP A 44 24.69 3.87 -15.10
CA ASP A 44 25.04 2.64 -14.40
C ASP A 44 23.83 1.70 -14.35
N ARG A 45 23.92 0.62 -15.14
CA ARG A 45 22.85 -0.39 -15.26
C ARG A 45 22.62 -1.13 -13.94
N PHE A 46 23.68 -1.43 -13.20
CA PHE A 46 23.59 -2.19 -11.98
C PHE A 46 22.91 -1.37 -10.87
N LEU A 47 23.32 -0.11 -10.70
CA LEU A 47 22.70 0.80 -9.75
C LEU A 47 21.22 1.01 -10.06
N ARG A 48 20.85 1.14 -11.34
CA ARG A 48 19.45 1.29 -11.74
C ARG A 48 18.61 0.06 -11.37
N ALA A 49 19.14 -1.15 -11.64
CA ALA A 49 18.47 -2.38 -11.25
C ALA A 49 18.28 -2.49 -9.73
N GLN A 50 19.28 -2.05 -8.95
CA GLN A 50 19.16 -1.99 -7.49
C GLN A 50 18.09 -1.01 -7.05
N ILE A 51 18.02 0.21 -7.63
CA ILE A 51 16.98 1.19 -7.32
C ILE A 51 15.59 0.58 -7.58
N ASN A 52 15.37 -0.02 -8.75
CA ASN A 52 14.10 -0.64 -9.09
C ASN A 52 13.72 -1.75 -8.10
N ASN A 53 14.68 -2.56 -7.63
CA ASN A 53 14.42 -3.59 -6.64
C ASN A 53 14.03 -3.01 -5.27
N GLU A 54 14.64 -1.89 -4.87
CA GLU A 54 14.28 -1.22 -3.61
C GLU A 54 12.94 -0.49 -3.71
N GLU A 55 12.54 -0.03 -4.90
CA GLU A 55 11.21 0.55 -5.14
C GLU A 55 10.08 -0.45 -4.89
N HIS A 56 10.29 -1.74 -5.16
CA HIS A 56 9.31 -2.78 -4.81
C HIS A 56 9.02 -2.81 -3.32
N GLY A 57 10.07 -2.70 -2.49
CA GLY A 57 9.96 -2.63 -1.04
C GLY A 57 9.26 -1.34 -0.60
N LEU A 58 9.63 -0.20 -1.18
CA LEU A 58 9.06 1.11 -0.87
C LEU A 58 7.55 1.11 -1.11
N GLY A 59 7.13 0.70 -2.31
CA GLY A 59 5.71 0.65 -2.66
C GLY A 59 4.91 -0.29 -1.76
N ARG A 60 5.46 -1.47 -1.42
CA ARG A 60 4.81 -2.41 -0.50
C ARG A 60 4.55 -1.80 0.87
N TRP A 61 5.60 -1.25 1.51
CA TRP A 61 5.48 -0.71 2.86
C TRP A 61 4.65 0.57 2.90
N GLN A 62 4.69 1.39 1.85
CA GLN A 62 3.79 2.54 1.71
C GLN A 62 2.32 2.11 1.71
N ALA A 63 1.96 1.16 0.85
CA ALA A 63 0.59 0.69 0.72
C ALA A 63 0.07 0.01 2.00
N GLU A 64 0.90 -0.79 2.67
CA GLU A 64 0.56 -1.43 3.94
C GLU A 64 0.37 -0.40 5.05
N LYS A 65 1.28 0.59 5.18
CA LYS A 65 1.16 1.70 6.12
C LYS A 65 -0.12 2.49 5.87
N GLU A 66 -0.39 2.92 4.64
CA GLU A 66 -1.59 3.68 4.27
C GLU A 66 -2.90 2.93 4.59
N ALA A 67 -2.90 1.61 4.46
CA ALA A 67 -4.04 0.77 4.80
C ALA A 67 -4.25 0.72 6.32
N LEU A 68 -3.19 0.48 7.08
CA LEU A 68 -3.24 0.35 8.54
C LEU A 68 -3.52 1.67 9.24
N GLU A 69 -2.99 2.80 8.77
CA GLU A 69 -3.30 4.14 9.26
C GLU A 69 -4.81 4.51 9.10
N LYS A 70 -5.53 3.83 8.19
CA LYS A 70 -6.99 4.00 8.08
C LYS A 70 -7.77 3.10 9.04
N VAL A 71 -7.18 2.00 9.50
CA VAL A 71 -7.78 1.08 10.45
C VAL A 71 -7.57 1.56 11.90
N GLU A 72 -6.38 2.08 12.22
CA GLU A 72 -6.00 2.49 13.59
C GLU A 72 -7.04 3.40 14.28
N PRO A 73 -7.55 4.49 13.65
CA PRO A 73 -8.51 5.37 14.29
C PRO A 73 -9.85 4.72 14.66
N MET A 74 -10.16 3.54 14.09
CA MET A 74 -11.39 2.81 14.40
C MET A 74 -11.30 2.08 15.72
N PHE A 75 -10.09 1.73 16.14
CA PHE A 75 -9.76 1.11 17.41
C PHE A 75 -9.34 2.13 18.47
N ASP A 76 -9.26 3.43 18.13
CA ASP A 76 -8.90 4.48 19.07
C ASP A 76 -10.07 4.73 20.04
N GLU A 77 -9.81 4.49 21.32
CA GLU A 77 -10.76 4.67 22.42
C GLU A 77 -10.81 6.15 22.87
N VAL A 78 -11.52 6.97 22.09
CA VAL A 78 -11.79 8.34 22.54
C VAL A 78 -12.59 8.32 23.84
N SER A 79 -12.19 9.08 24.84
CA SER A 79 -12.81 9.17 26.18
C SER A 79 -14.34 9.19 26.13
N GLY A 80 -14.97 8.13 26.62
CA GLY A 80 -16.42 7.97 26.72
C GLY A 80 -17.12 7.32 25.52
N TYR A 81 -16.37 7.02 24.45
CA TYR A 81 -16.87 6.36 23.25
C TYR A 81 -15.89 5.25 22.87
N GLY A 82 -16.39 4.11 22.39
CA GLY A 82 -15.58 2.97 21.98
C GLY A 82 -16.10 1.69 22.63
N LEU A 83 -15.55 0.55 22.18
CA LEU A 83 -16.03 -0.77 22.57
C LEU A 83 -15.68 -1.10 24.03
N ASN A 84 -14.50 -0.72 24.51
CA ASN A 84 -14.09 -0.90 25.92
C ASN A 84 -15.05 -0.16 26.87
N ASN A 85 -15.37 1.09 26.52
CA ASN A 85 -16.30 1.87 27.34
C ASN A 85 -17.72 1.26 27.33
N ALA A 86 -18.20 0.79 26.17
CA ALA A 86 -19.50 0.13 26.05
C ALA A 86 -19.56 -1.17 26.85
N MET A 87 -18.51 -2.01 26.80
CA MET A 87 -18.41 -3.22 27.63
C MET A 87 -18.37 -2.89 29.12
N GLY A 88 -17.52 -1.93 29.52
CA GLY A 88 -17.43 -1.53 30.93
C GLY A 88 -18.75 -1.00 31.50
N LYS A 89 -19.50 -0.18 30.73
CA LYS A 89 -20.85 0.28 31.12
C LYS A 89 -21.81 -0.90 31.23
N PHE A 90 -21.82 -1.79 30.27
CA PHE A 90 -22.67 -2.97 30.28
C PHE A 90 -22.47 -3.79 31.56
N TRP A 91 -21.24 -4.10 31.97
CA TRP A 91 -20.95 -4.82 33.20
C TRP A 91 -21.36 -4.08 34.45
N ASN A 92 -21.13 -2.77 34.53
CA ASN A 92 -21.52 -1.92 35.65
C ASN A 92 -23.04 -1.90 35.87
N LEU A 93 -23.84 -1.86 34.80
CA LEU A 93 -25.30 -1.88 34.90
C LEU A 93 -25.84 -3.19 35.41
N TRP A 94 -25.18 -4.33 35.15
CA TRP A 94 -25.53 -5.59 35.81
C TRP A 94 -25.24 -5.54 37.30
N GLN A 95 -24.20 -4.83 37.75
CA GLN A 95 -23.96 -4.58 39.18
C GLN A 95 -25.04 -3.68 39.78
N ASP A 96 -25.52 -2.65 39.06
CA ASP A 96 -26.61 -1.81 39.51
C ASP A 96 -27.93 -2.61 39.65
N LEU A 97 -28.25 -3.48 38.71
CA LEU A 97 -29.40 -4.38 38.81
C LEU A 97 -29.25 -5.37 39.98
N ALA A 98 -28.02 -5.82 40.28
CA ALA A 98 -27.79 -6.67 41.44
C ALA A 98 -28.09 -5.95 42.78
N ASN A 99 -27.91 -4.62 42.83
CA ASN A 99 -28.28 -3.81 44.00
C ASN A 99 -29.81 -3.59 44.11
N ASN A 100 -30.54 -3.60 42.98
CA ASN A 100 -32.01 -3.47 42.95
C ASN A 100 -32.64 -4.48 41.95
N PRO A 101 -32.68 -5.78 42.30
CA PRO A 101 -33.07 -6.85 41.37
C PRO A 101 -34.54 -6.80 40.93
N GLY A 102 -35.42 -6.10 41.68
CA GLY A 102 -36.79 -5.82 41.29
C GLY A 102 -36.98 -4.56 40.41
N GLY A 103 -35.92 -3.79 40.14
CA GLY A 103 -35.99 -2.49 39.51
C GLY A 103 -36.28 -2.52 38.01
N HIS A 104 -37.35 -1.84 37.58
CA HIS A 104 -37.68 -1.69 36.16
C HIS A 104 -36.78 -0.67 35.45
N VAL A 105 -36.29 0.36 36.18
CA VAL A 105 -35.39 1.39 35.62
C VAL A 105 -34.05 0.78 35.26
N GLU A 106 -33.46 -0.01 36.14
CA GLU A 106 -32.18 -0.71 35.95
C GLU A 106 -32.26 -1.63 34.74
N ARG A 107 -33.34 -2.43 34.60
CA ARG A 107 -33.56 -3.28 33.44
C ARG A 107 -33.70 -2.49 32.14
N THR A 108 -34.44 -1.40 32.15
CA THR A 108 -34.58 -0.54 30.97
C THR A 108 -33.25 0.04 30.58
N THR A 109 -32.41 0.43 31.56
CA THR A 109 -31.07 0.95 31.30
C THR A 109 -30.15 -0.12 30.74
N ILE A 110 -30.17 -1.35 31.30
CA ILE A 110 -29.41 -2.51 30.71
C ILE A 110 -29.84 -2.75 29.27
N LEU A 111 -31.14 -2.76 28.98
CA LEU A 111 -31.65 -2.96 27.62
C LEU A 111 -31.07 -1.93 26.65
N VAL A 112 -31.09 -0.64 27.00
CA VAL A 112 -30.55 0.43 26.15
C VAL A 112 -29.05 0.29 25.95
N ASP A 113 -28.29 0.03 27.03
CA ASP A 113 -26.84 -0.13 26.90
C ASP A 113 -26.43 -1.43 26.19
N THR A 114 -27.24 -2.50 26.32
CA THR A 114 -27.08 -3.73 25.53
C THR A 114 -27.24 -3.45 24.02
N GLN A 115 -28.23 -2.62 23.65
CA GLN A 115 -28.39 -2.17 22.26
C GLN A 115 -27.22 -1.31 21.79
N ILE A 116 -26.70 -0.42 22.65
CA ILE A 116 -25.51 0.39 22.36
C ILE A 116 -24.28 -0.50 22.17
N LEU A 117 -24.04 -1.47 23.05
CA LEU A 117 -22.93 -2.40 22.95
C LEU A 117 -22.98 -3.20 21.63
N ALA A 118 -24.13 -3.80 21.33
CA ALA A 118 -24.33 -4.53 20.07
C ALA A 118 -24.13 -3.60 18.85
N GLY A 119 -24.66 -2.40 18.89
CA GLY A 119 -24.48 -1.39 17.84
C GLY A 119 -23.02 -0.95 17.67
N THR A 120 -22.24 -0.90 18.77
CA THR A 120 -20.81 -0.56 18.74
C THR A 120 -20.00 -1.67 18.08
N PHE A 121 -20.24 -2.93 18.38
CA PHE A 121 -19.65 -4.07 17.68
C PHE A 121 -19.93 -4.02 16.19
N ASN A 122 -21.21 -3.90 15.82
CA ASN A 122 -21.64 -3.86 14.42
C ASN A 122 -20.99 -2.69 13.66
N LYS A 123 -20.91 -1.52 14.30
CA LYS A 123 -20.32 -0.33 13.69
C LYS A 123 -18.83 -0.51 13.47
N LEU A 124 -18.08 -0.97 14.48
CA LEU A 124 -16.65 -1.19 14.39
C LEU A 124 -16.33 -2.21 13.28
N TYR A 125 -17.04 -3.33 13.26
CA TYR A 125 -16.87 -4.34 12.22
C TYR A 125 -17.08 -3.76 10.81
N LYS A 126 -18.19 -3.03 10.60
CA LYS A 126 -18.53 -2.42 9.31
C LYS A 126 -17.51 -1.36 8.89
N ASP A 127 -17.01 -0.55 9.82
CA ASP A 127 -16.03 0.49 9.53
C ASP A 127 -14.71 -0.13 9.07
N VAL A 128 -14.23 -1.18 9.74
CA VAL A 128 -13.03 -1.95 9.34
C VAL A 128 -13.25 -2.64 7.99
N GLN A 129 -14.40 -3.29 7.79
CA GLN A 129 -14.76 -3.91 6.50
C GLN A 129 -14.80 -2.89 5.35
N LYS A 130 -15.25 -1.67 5.61
CA LYS A 130 -15.26 -0.60 4.61
C LYS A 130 -13.85 -0.18 4.18
N VAL A 131 -12.87 -0.19 5.10
CA VAL A 131 -11.47 0.03 4.73
C VAL A 131 -11.00 -1.08 3.80
N GLN A 132 -11.31 -2.34 4.10
CA GLN A 132 -10.98 -3.49 3.26
C GLN A 132 -11.54 -3.35 1.83
N GLN A 133 -12.81 -2.92 1.71
CA GLN A 133 -13.45 -2.64 0.41
C GLN A 133 -12.77 -1.48 -0.35
N ASN A 134 -12.37 -0.41 0.36
CA ASN A 134 -11.68 0.71 -0.26
C ASN A 134 -10.28 0.30 -0.79
N ILE A 135 -9.57 -0.59 -0.07
CA ILE A 135 -8.31 -1.17 -0.54
C ILE A 135 -8.53 -1.97 -1.82
N ASP A 136 -9.60 -2.75 -1.90
CA ASP A 136 -9.97 -3.51 -3.09
C ASP A 136 -10.18 -2.61 -4.32
N LEU A 137 -10.84 -1.47 -4.14
CA LEU A 137 -11.00 -0.47 -5.20
C LEU A 137 -9.66 0.14 -5.62
N ASN A 138 -8.73 0.37 -4.70
CA ASN A 138 -7.39 0.86 -5.01
C ASN A 138 -6.62 -0.17 -5.85
N ILE A 139 -6.70 -1.47 -5.52
CA ILE A 139 -6.08 -2.54 -6.32
C ILE A 139 -6.59 -2.49 -7.76
N LYS A 140 -7.91 -2.40 -7.95
CA LYS A 140 -8.52 -2.31 -9.27
C LYS A 140 -8.04 -1.09 -10.07
N GLY A 141 -7.97 0.08 -9.45
CA GLY A 141 -7.47 1.30 -10.10
C GLY A 141 -5.99 1.21 -10.47
N THR A 142 -5.19 0.56 -9.62
CA THR A 142 -3.75 0.42 -9.83
C THR A 142 -3.38 -0.56 -10.94
N ILE A 143 -4.21 -1.59 -11.18
CA ILE A 143 -4.05 -2.48 -12.35
C ILE A 143 -4.08 -1.67 -13.66
N GLN A 144 -4.96 -0.68 -13.77
CA GLN A 144 -5.03 0.19 -14.96
C GLN A 144 -3.75 1.00 -15.13
N GLU A 145 -3.14 1.44 -14.03
CA GLU A 145 -1.87 2.17 -14.06
C GLU A 145 -0.70 1.28 -14.48
N VAL A 146 -0.66 0.01 -14.04
CA VAL A 146 0.31 -0.99 -14.52
C VAL A 146 0.19 -1.14 -16.03
N ASN A 147 -1.02 -1.30 -16.56
CA ASN A 147 -1.26 -1.46 -17.99
C ASN A 147 -0.80 -0.24 -18.78
N ARG A 148 -1.14 0.97 -18.30
CA ARG A 148 -0.69 2.23 -18.91
C ARG A 148 0.84 2.33 -18.97
N LEU A 149 1.54 2.01 -17.88
CA LEU A 149 3.00 2.04 -17.84
C LEU A 149 3.61 0.98 -18.76
N SER A 150 3.04 -0.22 -18.82
CA SER A 150 3.48 -1.30 -19.72
C SER A 150 3.36 -0.90 -21.19
N GLU A 151 2.24 -0.27 -21.57
CA GLU A 151 2.05 0.28 -22.92
C GLU A 151 3.06 1.38 -23.23
N GLN A 152 3.33 2.31 -22.31
CA GLN A 152 4.33 3.36 -22.47
C GLN A 152 5.74 2.78 -22.67
N LEU A 153 6.10 1.75 -21.90
CA LEU A 153 7.40 1.08 -22.02
C LEU A 153 7.55 0.41 -23.40
N SER A 154 6.54 -0.30 -23.90
CA SER A 154 6.57 -0.92 -25.23
C SER A 154 6.64 0.13 -26.35
N TYR A 155 5.92 1.23 -26.21
CA TYR A 155 6.02 2.37 -27.13
C TYR A 155 7.44 2.96 -27.17
N LEU A 156 8.05 3.18 -25.99
CA LEU A 156 9.42 3.69 -25.89
C LEU A 156 10.44 2.71 -26.48
N ASN A 157 10.29 1.41 -26.27
CA ASN A 157 11.09 0.39 -26.95
C ASN A 157 11.07 0.58 -28.48
N THR A 158 9.88 0.74 -29.05
CA THR A 158 9.70 0.98 -30.50
C THR A 158 10.43 2.25 -30.96
N LYS A 159 10.37 3.34 -30.18
CA LYS A 159 11.03 4.61 -30.51
C LYS A 159 12.55 4.49 -30.45
N ILE A 160 13.06 3.86 -29.38
CA ILE A 160 14.50 3.66 -29.16
C ILE A 160 15.09 2.84 -30.31
N ALA A 161 14.51 1.66 -30.57
CA ALA A 161 15.00 0.77 -31.63
C ALA A 161 15.01 1.46 -32.99
N ARG A 162 13.94 2.21 -33.34
CA ARG A 162 13.86 2.92 -34.62
C ARG A 162 14.91 4.01 -34.79
N LEU A 163 15.27 4.73 -33.71
CA LEU A 163 16.31 5.77 -33.77
C LEU A 163 17.70 5.17 -33.83
N GLU A 164 17.97 4.15 -33.01
CA GLU A 164 19.30 3.55 -32.88
C GLU A 164 19.72 2.71 -34.10
N VAL A 165 18.79 2.04 -34.76
CA VAL A 165 19.03 1.38 -36.07
C VAL A 165 19.53 2.39 -37.12
N ASN A 166 19.05 3.65 -37.04
CA ASN A 166 19.52 4.74 -37.93
C ASN A 166 20.78 5.45 -37.40
N GLY A 167 21.43 4.95 -36.35
CA GLY A 167 22.64 5.51 -35.76
C GLY A 167 22.41 6.80 -34.97
N GLN A 168 21.18 7.11 -34.59
CA GLN A 168 20.82 8.25 -33.74
C GLN A 168 20.74 7.82 -32.29
N ALA A 169 21.27 8.65 -31.36
CA ALA A 169 21.14 8.37 -29.93
C ALA A 169 19.72 8.65 -29.43
N ALA A 170 19.11 7.66 -28.78
CA ALA A 170 17.76 7.74 -28.22
C ALA A 170 17.75 8.11 -26.72
N ASN A 171 18.73 8.90 -26.25
CA ASN A 171 18.99 9.11 -24.81
C ASN A 171 17.78 9.57 -24.02
N SER A 172 17.01 10.57 -24.49
CA SER A 172 15.83 11.08 -23.80
C SER A 172 14.70 10.04 -23.70
N TYR A 173 14.54 9.20 -24.73
CA TYR A 173 13.57 8.09 -24.68
C TYR A 173 14.00 6.99 -23.69
N ARG A 174 15.30 6.75 -23.60
CA ARG A 174 15.87 5.81 -22.62
C ARG A 174 15.71 6.34 -21.19
N ASP A 175 15.92 7.63 -20.95
CA ASP A 175 15.70 8.27 -19.65
C ASP A 175 14.21 8.17 -19.23
N ASN A 176 13.28 8.45 -20.13
CA ASN A 176 11.85 8.27 -19.88
C ASN A 176 11.45 6.81 -19.62
N ARG A 177 12.05 5.86 -20.37
CA ARG A 177 11.83 4.43 -20.17
C ARG A 177 12.29 3.98 -18.79
N ASP A 178 13.45 4.45 -18.35
CA ASP A 178 13.98 4.17 -17.02
C ASP A 178 13.10 4.75 -15.91
N LEU A 179 12.52 5.95 -16.13
CA LEU A 179 11.58 6.59 -15.20
C LEU A 179 10.29 5.76 -15.09
N PHE A 180 9.68 5.38 -16.21
CA PHE A 180 8.45 4.57 -16.18
C PHE A 180 8.67 3.17 -15.62
N LEU A 181 9.87 2.59 -15.82
CA LEU A 181 10.22 1.32 -15.19
C LEU A 181 10.34 1.47 -13.67
N LYS A 182 10.91 2.59 -13.18
CA LYS A 182 10.96 2.90 -11.75
C LYS A 182 9.55 3.04 -11.17
N GLU A 183 8.67 3.81 -11.82
CA GLU A 183 7.28 3.99 -11.42
C GLU A 183 6.52 2.65 -11.39
N LEU A 184 6.71 1.81 -12.42
CA LEU A 184 6.13 0.46 -12.45
C LEU A 184 6.64 -0.43 -11.32
N SER A 185 7.94 -0.33 -11.00
CA SER A 185 8.57 -1.09 -9.92
C SER A 185 8.02 -0.74 -8.54
N GLU A 186 7.63 0.51 -8.31
CA GLU A 186 6.94 0.93 -7.08
C GLU A 186 5.56 0.30 -6.94
N ILE A 187 4.86 0.12 -8.08
CA ILE A 187 3.48 -0.39 -8.09
C ILE A 187 3.42 -1.91 -7.98
N ILE A 188 4.28 -2.60 -8.71
CA ILE A 188 4.30 -4.07 -8.79
C ILE A 188 5.75 -4.57 -8.92
N GLU A 189 6.07 -5.68 -8.27
CA GLU A 189 7.38 -6.30 -8.44
C GLU A 189 7.56 -6.80 -9.87
N VAL A 190 8.60 -6.29 -10.54
CA VAL A 190 8.97 -6.66 -11.90
C VAL A 190 10.43 -7.06 -12.00
N GLU A 191 10.71 -8.02 -12.84
CA GLU A 191 12.05 -8.32 -13.33
C GLU A 191 12.22 -7.70 -14.71
N SER A 192 13.36 -7.05 -14.96
CA SER A 192 13.60 -6.40 -16.24
C SER A 192 15.00 -6.71 -16.78
N PHE A 193 15.05 -6.85 -18.09
CA PHE A 193 16.33 -7.03 -18.76
C PHE A 193 16.31 -6.34 -20.14
N GLU A 194 17.45 -5.79 -20.57
CA GLU A 194 17.62 -5.17 -21.88
C GLU A 194 18.51 -6.05 -22.75
N ASP A 195 18.03 -6.38 -23.95
CA ASP A 195 18.76 -7.19 -24.93
C ASP A 195 19.83 -6.38 -25.67
N SER A 196 20.55 -7.07 -26.60
CA SER A 196 21.60 -6.45 -27.42
C SER A 196 21.07 -5.42 -28.43
N ASP A 197 19.83 -5.50 -28.80
CA ASP A 197 19.15 -4.61 -29.76
C ASP A 197 18.49 -3.39 -29.07
N GLY A 198 18.61 -3.31 -27.73
CA GLY A 198 18.12 -2.20 -26.92
C GLY A 198 16.66 -2.31 -26.50
N TYR A 199 16.00 -3.46 -26.72
CA TYR A 199 14.67 -3.71 -26.22
C TYR A 199 14.67 -4.08 -24.73
N LEU A 200 13.82 -3.44 -23.96
CA LEU A 200 13.58 -3.77 -22.58
C LEU A 200 12.44 -4.80 -22.48
N THR A 201 12.73 -5.95 -21.89
CA THR A 201 11.72 -6.93 -21.48
C THR A 201 11.42 -6.72 -20.00
N VAL A 202 10.14 -6.72 -19.63
CA VAL A 202 9.66 -6.61 -18.26
C VAL A 202 8.70 -7.74 -17.97
N SER A 203 8.94 -8.49 -16.90
CA SER A 203 8.11 -9.61 -16.48
C SER A 203 7.64 -9.46 -15.04
N VAL A 204 6.49 -10.08 -14.72
CA VAL A 204 5.83 -10.08 -13.42
C VAL A 204 5.46 -11.51 -13.03
N GLY A 205 5.27 -11.78 -11.76
CA GLY A 205 4.67 -13.01 -11.25
C GLY A 205 5.16 -14.28 -11.94
N ALA A 206 6.25 -14.89 -11.48
CA ALA A 206 6.84 -16.10 -12.06
C ALA A 206 7.19 -16.01 -13.57
N GLY A 207 7.63 -14.81 -14.02
CA GLY A 207 8.17 -14.60 -15.37
C GLY A 207 7.11 -14.36 -16.45
N LYS A 208 5.91 -13.91 -16.11
CA LYS A 208 4.90 -13.51 -17.10
C LYS A 208 5.26 -12.16 -17.72
N PRO A 209 5.36 -12.04 -19.06
CA PRO A 209 5.75 -10.79 -19.69
C PRO A 209 4.68 -9.73 -19.53
N LEU A 210 5.07 -8.53 -19.08
CA LEU A 210 4.26 -7.31 -19.20
C LEU A 210 4.66 -6.51 -20.44
N VAL A 211 5.97 -6.53 -20.74
CA VAL A 211 6.53 -5.93 -21.96
C VAL A 211 7.57 -6.88 -22.54
N ASP A 212 7.48 -7.15 -23.83
CA ASP A 212 8.50 -7.88 -24.58
C ASP A 212 8.64 -7.28 -25.98
N ASN A 213 9.83 -6.78 -26.26
CA ASN A 213 10.10 -6.01 -27.48
C ASN A 213 9.13 -4.82 -27.66
N THR A 214 8.24 -4.90 -28.65
CA THR A 214 7.25 -3.87 -28.98
C THR A 214 5.84 -4.21 -28.52
N ASN A 215 5.67 -5.33 -27.83
CA ASN A 215 4.38 -5.79 -27.33
C ASN A 215 4.24 -5.53 -25.84
N SER A 216 3.01 -5.29 -25.42
CA SER A 216 2.61 -5.24 -23.99
C SER A 216 1.47 -6.21 -23.74
N TRP A 217 1.42 -6.77 -22.54
CA TRP A 217 0.33 -7.60 -22.03
C TRP A 217 -0.37 -6.88 -20.90
N GLU A 218 -1.64 -7.17 -20.73
CA GLU A 218 -2.47 -6.52 -19.75
C GLU A 218 -2.63 -7.37 -18.50
N LEU A 219 -2.74 -6.69 -17.37
CA LEU A 219 -3.30 -7.24 -16.16
C LEU A 219 -4.80 -6.93 -16.12
N THR A 220 -5.58 -7.91 -15.72
CA THR A 220 -7.02 -7.77 -15.51
C THR A 220 -7.39 -8.09 -14.06
N SER A 221 -8.57 -7.73 -13.64
CA SER A 221 -9.08 -8.08 -12.32
C SER A 221 -10.34 -8.93 -12.42
N GLY A 222 -10.46 -9.91 -11.53
CA GLY A 222 -11.65 -10.78 -11.43
C GLY A 222 -12.03 -11.01 -9.99
N VAL A 223 -13.33 -11.10 -9.73
CA VAL A 223 -13.84 -11.30 -8.36
C VAL A 223 -13.58 -12.73 -7.89
N ASN A 224 -12.92 -12.88 -6.74
CA ASN A 224 -12.68 -14.17 -6.09
C ASN A 224 -13.86 -14.63 -5.22
N ALA A 225 -13.72 -15.79 -4.58
CA ALA A 225 -14.78 -16.38 -3.73
C ALA A 225 -15.15 -15.50 -2.51
N SER A 226 -14.26 -14.63 -2.06
CA SER A 226 -14.50 -13.69 -0.95
C SER A 226 -15.12 -12.37 -1.40
N GLY A 227 -15.37 -12.20 -2.71
CA GLY A 227 -15.97 -10.99 -3.28
C GLY A 227 -14.96 -9.88 -3.60
N PHE A 228 -13.66 -10.12 -3.46
CA PHE A 228 -12.58 -9.17 -3.74
C PHE A 228 -11.90 -9.42 -5.09
N GLN A 229 -11.18 -8.41 -5.59
CA GLN A 229 -10.50 -8.46 -6.87
C GLN A 229 -9.18 -9.24 -6.75
N ASP A 230 -9.06 -10.35 -7.46
CA ASP A 230 -7.79 -10.99 -7.75
C ASP A 230 -7.16 -10.38 -9.01
N ILE A 231 -5.83 -10.48 -9.11
CA ILE A 231 -5.03 -9.94 -10.20
C ILE A 231 -4.70 -11.07 -11.17
N PHE A 232 -5.06 -10.89 -12.44
CA PHE A 232 -4.81 -11.86 -13.49
C PHE A 232 -3.90 -11.25 -14.56
N TRP A 233 -2.96 -12.03 -15.02
CA TRP A 233 -2.25 -11.76 -16.25
C TRP A 233 -3.00 -12.38 -17.43
N GLU A 234 -3.19 -11.61 -18.51
CA GLU A 234 -3.90 -12.04 -19.71
C GLU A 234 -2.92 -12.25 -20.86
N ASP A 235 -2.97 -13.42 -21.50
CA ASP A 235 -2.16 -13.72 -22.66
C ASP A 235 -2.77 -13.19 -23.96
N SER A 236 -2.05 -13.30 -25.08
CA SER A 236 -2.50 -12.84 -26.40
C SER A 236 -3.72 -13.59 -26.95
N SER A 237 -4.11 -14.73 -26.34
CA SER A 237 -5.31 -15.49 -26.69
C SER A 237 -6.53 -15.11 -25.86
N GLY A 238 -6.36 -14.24 -24.85
CA GLY A 238 -7.37 -13.89 -23.86
C GLY A 238 -7.47 -14.88 -22.69
N ALA A 239 -6.53 -15.83 -22.56
CA ALA A 239 -6.48 -16.71 -21.41
C ALA A 239 -5.83 -15.99 -20.21
N THR A 240 -6.44 -16.13 -19.03
CA THR A 240 -6.03 -15.44 -17.82
C THR A 240 -5.38 -16.39 -16.82
N ILE A 241 -4.33 -15.92 -16.14
CA ILE A 241 -3.62 -16.65 -15.08
C ILE A 241 -3.64 -15.76 -13.83
N ASN A 242 -4.15 -16.29 -12.72
CA ASN A 242 -4.12 -15.58 -11.44
C ASN A 242 -2.66 -15.47 -10.94
N ILE A 243 -2.21 -14.26 -10.71
CA ILE A 243 -0.86 -13.94 -10.21
C ILE A 243 -0.87 -13.27 -8.84
N THR A 244 -2.03 -13.14 -8.19
CA THR A 244 -2.18 -12.46 -6.90
C THR A 244 -1.21 -12.99 -5.84
N SER A 245 -1.10 -14.32 -5.74
CA SER A 245 -0.20 -14.99 -4.79
C SER A 245 1.28 -14.93 -5.19
N ASP A 246 1.58 -14.67 -6.45
CA ASP A 246 2.95 -14.64 -6.96
C ASP A 246 3.64 -13.28 -6.71
N LEU A 247 2.84 -12.25 -6.35
CA LEU A 247 3.35 -10.91 -6.04
C LEU A 247 4.10 -10.92 -4.70
N LYS A 248 5.33 -10.42 -4.68
CA LYS A 248 6.18 -10.32 -3.48
C LYS A 248 6.48 -8.87 -3.07
N GLY A 249 6.32 -7.91 -3.99
CA GLY A 249 6.63 -6.50 -3.77
C GLY A 249 5.70 -5.55 -4.52
N GLY A 250 5.92 -4.24 -4.33
CA GLY A 250 5.10 -3.16 -4.88
C GLY A 250 3.82 -2.87 -4.09
N LYS A 251 3.16 -1.77 -4.41
CA LYS A 251 1.91 -1.33 -3.76
C LYS A 251 0.81 -2.40 -3.82
N LEU A 252 0.71 -3.12 -4.95
CA LEU A 252 -0.28 -4.17 -5.10
C LEU A 252 -0.09 -5.27 -4.06
N LYS A 253 1.16 -5.67 -3.74
CA LYS A 253 1.44 -6.63 -2.67
C LYS A 253 1.07 -6.07 -1.30
N GLY A 254 1.42 -4.83 -0.99
CA GLY A 254 1.07 -4.20 0.29
C GLY A 254 -0.44 -4.17 0.52
N TRP A 255 -1.20 -3.79 -0.49
CA TRP A 255 -2.67 -3.76 -0.38
C TRP A 255 -3.30 -5.15 -0.32
N THR A 256 -2.83 -6.12 -1.10
CA THR A 256 -3.35 -7.49 -1.02
C THR A 256 -3.04 -8.11 0.34
N GLU A 257 -1.86 -7.86 0.92
CA GLU A 257 -1.51 -8.30 2.28
C GLU A 257 -2.43 -7.70 3.34
N ALA A 258 -2.65 -6.38 3.27
CA ALA A 258 -3.56 -5.70 4.20
C ALA A 258 -5.00 -6.20 4.07
N ARG A 259 -5.51 -6.34 2.81
CA ARG A 259 -6.89 -6.76 2.52
C ARG A 259 -7.18 -8.21 2.89
N ASP A 260 -6.23 -9.11 2.56
CA ASP A 260 -6.49 -10.56 2.58
C ASP A 260 -5.95 -11.25 3.84
N VAL A 261 -5.02 -10.62 4.57
CA VAL A 261 -4.36 -11.22 5.74
C VAL A 261 -4.59 -10.37 6.99
N ILE A 262 -4.18 -9.09 6.99
CA ILE A 262 -4.13 -8.30 8.23
C ILE A 262 -5.52 -7.89 8.68
N ILE A 263 -6.33 -7.28 7.80
CA ILE A 263 -7.69 -6.82 8.15
C ILE A 263 -8.62 -8.00 8.51
N PRO A 264 -8.61 -9.13 7.77
CA PRO A 264 -9.37 -10.31 8.17
C PRO A 264 -9.00 -10.87 9.55
N ASP A 265 -7.74 -10.80 9.97
CA ASP A 265 -7.36 -11.19 11.33
C ASP A 265 -8.03 -10.30 12.38
N TYR A 266 -8.06 -8.99 12.18
CA TYR A 266 -8.76 -8.06 13.09
C TYR A 266 -10.26 -8.32 13.14
N LEU A 267 -10.90 -8.56 11.98
CA LEU A 267 -12.32 -8.88 11.90
C LEU A 267 -12.64 -10.21 12.61
N ASN A 268 -11.84 -11.24 12.37
CA ASN A 268 -12.01 -12.56 13.04
C ASN A 268 -11.86 -12.45 14.56
N ARG A 269 -10.94 -11.63 15.04
CA ARG A 269 -10.75 -11.41 16.48
C ARG A 269 -11.90 -10.62 17.10
N LEU A 270 -12.47 -9.64 16.38
CA LEU A 270 -13.70 -8.95 16.79
C LEU A 270 -14.89 -9.92 16.83
N ASP A 271 -15.02 -10.79 15.86
CA ASP A 271 -16.05 -11.82 15.83
C ASP A 271 -15.91 -12.78 17.01
N ALA A 272 -14.67 -13.22 17.31
CA ALA A 272 -14.39 -14.08 18.46
C ALA A 272 -14.75 -13.39 19.79
N LEU A 273 -14.45 -12.09 19.93
CA LEU A 273 -14.83 -11.33 21.12
C LEU A 273 -16.36 -11.23 21.27
N ALA A 274 -17.07 -10.86 20.20
CA ALA A 274 -18.53 -10.75 20.21
C ALA A 274 -19.18 -12.09 20.51
N TYR A 275 -18.71 -13.16 19.88
CA TYR A 275 -19.15 -14.54 20.15
C TYR A 275 -18.96 -14.92 21.63
N GLY A 276 -17.77 -14.64 22.18
CA GLY A 276 -17.49 -14.90 23.60
C GLY A 276 -18.43 -14.14 24.54
N VAL A 277 -18.74 -12.88 24.24
CA VAL A 277 -19.70 -12.08 25.03
C VAL A 277 -21.11 -12.65 24.91
N ILE A 278 -21.57 -13.01 23.70
CA ILE A 278 -22.87 -13.63 23.45
C ILE A 278 -23.03 -14.93 24.25
N GLU A 279 -22.11 -15.86 24.09
CA GLU A 279 -22.15 -17.16 24.73
C GLU A 279 -22.05 -17.07 26.27
N GLY A 280 -21.10 -16.24 26.76
CA GLY A 280 -20.91 -16.05 28.20
C GLY A 280 -22.13 -15.44 28.88
N VAL A 281 -22.71 -14.40 28.29
CA VAL A 281 -23.89 -13.74 28.85
C VAL A 281 -25.14 -14.60 28.68
N ASN A 282 -25.42 -15.18 27.52
CA ASN A 282 -26.59 -16.03 27.28
C ASN A 282 -26.57 -17.25 28.16
N GLY A 283 -25.38 -17.87 28.36
CA GLY A 283 -25.25 -19.08 29.23
C GLY A 283 -25.73 -18.81 30.67
N LEU A 284 -25.52 -17.61 31.19
CA LEU A 284 -26.03 -17.21 32.50
C LEU A 284 -27.46 -16.68 32.42
N HIS A 285 -27.76 -15.81 31.46
CA HIS A 285 -29.05 -15.15 31.34
C HIS A 285 -30.19 -16.13 31.10
N SER A 286 -30.01 -17.12 30.22
CA SER A 286 -30.99 -18.15 29.93
C SER A 286 -31.14 -19.20 31.05
N SER A 287 -30.17 -19.26 31.99
CA SER A 287 -30.26 -20.07 33.20
C SER A 287 -31.00 -19.36 34.33
N GLY A 288 -31.07 -18.02 34.27
CA GLY A 288 -31.76 -17.17 35.25
C GLY A 288 -33.23 -17.00 34.94
N PHE A 289 -33.93 -16.33 35.83
CA PHE A 289 -35.38 -16.03 35.75
C PHE A 289 -35.62 -14.54 35.67
N ALA A 290 -36.47 -14.16 34.72
CA ALA A 290 -37.01 -12.80 34.54
C ALA A 290 -38.12 -12.51 35.55
N LEU A 291 -38.66 -11.26 35.57
CA LEU A 291 -39.75 -10.90 36.52
C LEU A 291 -41.02 -11.68 36.28
N ASP A 292 -41.27 -12.13 35.07
CA ASP A 292 -42.44 -12.96 34.72
C ASP A 292 -42.20 -14.47 34.92
N GLY A 293 -40.98 -14.83 35.36
CA GLY A 293 -40.56 -16.24 35.55
C GLY A 293 -40.05 -16.91 34.26
N SER A 294 -39.94 -16.19 33.15
CA SER A 294 -39.41 -16.72 31.90
C SER A 294 -37.87 -16.79 31.91
N GLN A 295 -37.32 -17.65 31.03
CA GLN A 295 -35.91 -17.82 30.79
C GLN A 295 -35.64 -17.50 29.30
N ASN A 296 -34.73 -16.57 29.02
CA ASN A 296 -34.49 -16.07 27.68
C ASN A 296 -32.98 -15.82 27.45
N ASP A 297 -32.55 -15.87 26.20
CA ASP A 297 -31.26 -15.33 25.80
C ASP A 297 -31.33 -13.79 25.75
N LEU A 298 -30.27 -13.10 26.17
CA LEU A 298 -30.16 -11.65 26.08
C LEU A 298 -29.77 -11.19 24.67
N PHE A 299 -28.83 -11.90 24.07
CA PHE A 299 -28.30 -11.61 22.74
C PHE A 299 -28.76 -12.62 21.70
N THR A 300 -28.79 -12.18 20.45
CA THR A 300 -28.85 -13.00 19.23
C THR A 300 -27.65 -12.68 18.34
N GLY A 301 -27.39 -13.52 17.35
CA GLY A 301 -26.23 -13.42 16.47
C GLY A 301 -25.10 -14.33 16.92
N SER A 302 -23.99 -14.31 16.17
CA SER A 302 -22.83 -15.16 16.41
C SER A 302 -21.49 -14.48 16.12
N SER A 303 -21.52 -13.19 15.80
CA SER A 303 -20.33 -12.43 15.36
C SER A 303 -20.49 -10.95 15.71
N ALA A 304 -19.43 -10.16 15.57
CA ALA A 304 -19.46 -8.71 15.72
C ALA A 304 -20.34 -8.04 14.66
N SER A 305 -20.52 -8.69 13.51
CA SER A 305 -21.33 -8.16 12.41
C SER A 305 -22.83 -8.27 12.64
N ASP A 306 -23.30 -9.22 13.44
CA ASP A 306 -24.72 -9.58 13.60
C ASP A 306 -25.23 -9.66 15.05
N ILE A 307 -24.38 -9.39 16.05
CA ILE A 307 -24.79 -9.31 17.44
C ILE A 307 -25.93 -8.30 17.60
N ALA A 308 -27.00 -8.69 18.27
CA ALA A 308 -28.16 -7.87 18.55
C ALA A 308 -28.84 -8.33 19.86
N VAL A 309 -29.69 -7.46 20.42
CA VAL A 309 -30.56 -7.86 21.55
C VAL A 309 -31.65 -8.81 21.04
N ALA A 310 -31.94 -9.85 21.80
CA ALA A 310 -33.01 -10.80 21.48
C ALA A 310 -34.36 -10.06 21.31
N GLY A 311 -35.10 -10.41 20.25
CA GLY A 311 -36.28 -9.65 19.82
C GLY A 311 -37.41 -9.55 20.87
N ASN A 312 -37.57 -10.58 21.70
CA ASN A 312 -38.50 -10.59 22.82
C ASN A 312 -38.07 -9.60 23.93
N ILE A 313 -36.78 -9.53 24.26
CA ILE A 313 -36.24 -8.63 25.28
C ILE A 313 -36.23 -7.18 24.77
N ALA A 314 -35.95 -6.94 23.47
CA ALA A 314 -35.99 -5.63 22.87
C ALA A 314 -37.36 -4.90 23.05
N GLY A 315 -38.45 -5.65 23.15
CA GLY A 315 -39.78 -5.14 23.38
C GLY A 315 -40.23 -5.07 24.86
N ASN A 316 -39.50 -5.75 25.77
CA ASN A 316 -39.88 -5.84 27.18
C ASN A 316 -38.65 -6.10 28.07
N SER A 317 -38.19 -5.05 28.74
CA SER A 317 -37.06 -5.10 29.67
C SER A 317 -37.28 -5.98 30.91
N ASP A 318 -38.55 -6.28 31.27
CA ASP A 318 -38.88 -7.15 32.40
C ASP A 318 -38.44 -8.61 32.17
N LEU A 319 -38.13 -8.98 30.90
CA LEU A 319 -37.57 -10.29 30.53
C LEU A 319 -36.06 -10.42 30.80
N ILE A 320 -35.41 -9.37 31.34
CA ILE A 320 -34.02 -9.44 31.80
C ILE A 320 -33.95 -10.21 33.11
N ALA A 321 -33.13 -11.31 33.14
CA ALA A 321 -33.08 -12.26 34.22
C ALA A 321 -32.09 -11.84 35.32
N ALA A 322 -32.55 -11.45 36.49
CA ALA A 322 -31.74 -11.12 37.67
C ALA A 322 -31.63 -12.26 38.68
N SER A 323 -32.69 -13.07 38.77
CA SER A 323 -32.79 -14.16 39.75
C SER A 323 -32.21 -15.48 39.24
N SER A 324 -31.55 -16.26 40.08
CA SER A 324 -31.09 -17.61 39.81
C SER A 324 -32.19 -18.67 40.06
N THR A 325 -33.28 -18.31 40.74
CA THR A 325 -34.38 -19.24 41.05
C THR A 325 -35.74 -18.60 40.84
N LEU A 326 -36.75 -19.38 40.42
CA LEU A 326 -38.10 -18.87 40.22
C LEU A 326 -38.70 -18.34 41.55
N ALA A 327 -38.41 -18.98 42.69
CA ALA A 327 -38.90 -18.59 44.01
C ALA A 327 -38.22 -17.32 44.54
N GLY A 328 -37.07 -16.93 43.99
CA GLY A 328 -36.33 -15.74 44.39
C GLY A 328 -36.85 -14.43 43.81
N ILE A 329 -37.73 -14.49 42.82
CA ILE A 329 -38.29 -13.27 42.16
C ILE A 329 -39.18 -12.49 43.17
N PRO A 330 -39.06 -11.17 43.21
CA PRO A 330 -38.13 -10.27 42.46
C PRO A 330 -36.85 -9.90 43.24
N GLY A 331 -36.52 -10.56 44.36
CA GLY A 331 -35.50 -10.10 45.31
C GLY A 331 -34.13 -10.80 45.16
N ASP A 332 -34.05 -11.90 44.45
CA ASP A 332 -32.77 -12.58 44.21
C ASP A 332 -31.97 -11.93 43.10
N ASN A 333 -30.69 -11.65 43.36
CA ASN A 333 -29.77 -10.96 42.49
C ASN A 333 -28.59 -11.86 42.02
N THR A 334 -28.62 -13.15 42.36
CA THR A 334 -27.49 -14.07 42.16
C THR A 334 -27.09 -14.13 40.69
N ASN A 335 -28.09 -14.18 39.78
CA ASN A 335 -27.81 -14.21 38.34
C ASN A 335 -27.23 -12.88 37.81
N ALA A 336 -27.74 -11.74 38.28
CA ALA A 336 -27.19 -10.45 37.91
C ALA A 336 -25.72 -10.30 38.36
N ILE A 337 -25.40 -10.73 39.59
CA ILE A 337 -24.01 -10.76 40.09
C ILE A 337 -23.14 -11.68 39.23
N ALA A 338 -23.65 -12.88 38.84
CA ALA A 338 -22.90 -13.81 38.02
C ALA A 338 -22.55 -13.20 36.65
N ILE A 339 -23.49 -12.52 36.01
CA ILE A 339 -23.27 -11.82 34.74
C ILE A 339 -22.29 -10.64 34.91
N ALA A 340 -22.44 -9.81 35.95
CA ALA A 340 -21.49 -8.73 36.23
C ALA A 340 -20.07 -9.25 36.43
N ASN A 341 -19.89 -10.40 37.07
CA ASN A 341 -18.58 -11.02 37.31
C ASN A 341 -17.93 -11.59 36.05
N LEU A 342 -18.65 -11.73 34.92
CA LEU A 342 -18.05 -12.12 33.64
C LEU A 342 -16.95 -11.14 33.20
N GLN A 343 -17.07 -9.87 33.54
CA GLN A 343 -16.04 -8.87 33.27
C GLN A 343 -14.65 -9.34 33.74
N ASN A 344 -14.57 -9.95 34.93
CA ASN A 344 -13.31 -10.37 35.55
C ASN A 344 -12.99 -11.85 35.33
N SER A 345 -13.87 -12.54 34.59
CA SER A 345 -13.70 -13.97 34.33
C SER A 345 -12.83 -14.20 33.11
N LEU A 346 -11.95 -15.22 33.19
CA LEU A 346 -11.11 -15.63 32.07
C LEU A 346 -11.96 -16.45 31.09
N GLN A 347 -12.47 -15.81 30.03
CA GLN A 347 -13.38 -16.43 29.07
C GLN A 347 -12.80 -16.56 27.65
N MET A 348 -11.75 -15.79 27.38
CA MET A 348 -11.13 -15.73 26.05
C MET A 348 -9.81 -16.52 26.00
N ASN A 349 -9.32 -16.84 24.80
CA ASN A 349 -8.06 -17.58 24.56
C ASN A 349 -7.95 -18.88 25.38
N GLY A 350 -9.00 -19.72 25.37
CA GLY A 350 -9.00 -20.94 26.14
C GLY A 350 -9.02 -20.73 27.67
N ASN A 351 -9.76 -19.74 28.11
CA ASN A 351 -9.92 -19.31 29.51
C ASN A 351 -8.63 -18.74 30.13
N SER A 352 -7.86 -17.97 29.35
CA SER A 352 -6.60 -17.36 29.82
C SER A 352 -6.66 -15.82 29.93
N THR A 353 -7.65 -15.16 29.30
CA THR A 353 -7.80 -13.70 29.29
C THR A 353 -9.24 -13.27 29.52
N THR A 354 -9.46 -12.07 30.05
CA THR A 354 -10.77 -11.42 30.14
C THR A 354 -11.21 -10.87 28.78
N TYR A 355 -12.46 -10.44 28.65
CA TYR A 355 -12.95 -9.75 27.44
C TYR A 355 -12.20 -8.44 27.19
N ASP A 356 -12.01 -7.66 28.24
CA ASP A 356 -11.33 -6.36 28.17
C ASP A 356 -9.85 -6.54 27.79
N ASP A 357 -9.13 -7.49 28.39
CA ASP A 357 -7.73 -7.79 28.04
C ASP A 357 -7.61 -8.29 26.60
N TYR A 358 -8.56 -9.11 26.15
CA TYR A 358 -8.56 -9.61 24.77
C TYR A 358 -8.74 -8.47 23.77
N TYR A 359 -9.69 -7.56 24.02
CA TYR A 359 -9.86 -6.38 23.15
C TYR A 359 -8.65 -5.45 23.19
N ASN A 360 -8.11 -5.19 24.38
CA ASN A 360 -6.88 -4.39 24.52
C ASN A 360 -5.68 -5.01 23.76
N SER A 361 -5.62 -6.34 23.66
CA SER A 361 -4.61 -7.01 22.82
C SER A 361 -4.82 -6.71 21.33
N ILE A 362 -6.07 -6.62 20.86
CA ILE A 362 -6.37 -6.22 19.46
C ILE A 362 -5.87 -4.78 19.21
N ILE A 363 -6.21 -3.85 20.09
CA ILE A 363 -5.78 -2.44 20.00
C ILE A 363 -4.24 -2.35 19.94
N SER A 364 -3.55 -3.07 20.84
CA SER A 364 -2.08 -3.11 20.89
C SER A 364 -1.47 -3.66 19.61
N ASP A 365 -2.06 -4.71 19.03
CA ASP A 365 -1.56 -5.32 17.79
C ASP A 365 -1.79 -4.41 16.58
N VAL A 366 -2.93 -3.70 16.53
CA VAL A 366 -3.18 -2.69 15.49
C VAL A 366 -2.12 -1.59 15.58
N GLY A 367 -1.92 -0.98 16.76
CA GLY A 367 -0.91 0.06 16.94
C GLY A 367 0.52 -0.41 16.63
N SER A 368 0.86 -1.63 17.05
CA SER A 368 2.16 -2.24 16.73
C SER A 368 2.35 -2.47 15.23
N SER A 369 1.29 -2.90 14.53
CA SER A 369 1.32 -3.11 13.09
C SER A 369 1.53 -1.80 12.32
N VAL A 370 0.84 -0.73 12.71
CA VAL A 370 1.02 0.62 12.15
C VAL A 370 2.44 1.12 12.36
N LEU A 371 2.95 1.00 13.59
CA LEU A 371 4.32 1.42 13.93
C LEU A 371 5.35 0.63 13.10
N ASN A 372 5.18 -0.69 12.99
CA ASN A 372 6.08 -1.54 12.21
C ASN A 372 6.06 -1.18 10.71
N ALA A 373 4.86 -0.98 10.13
CA ALA A 373 4.72 -0.57 8.72
C ALA A 373 5.36 0.81 8.49
N SER A 374 5.16 1.77 9.40
CA SER A 374 5.78 3.09 9.33
C SER A 374 7.31 3.02 9.40
N MET A 375 7.87 2.28 10.36
CA MET A 375 9.33 2.12 10.48
C MET A 375 9.94 1.46 9.24
N ARG A 376 9.27 0.47 8.65
CA ARG A 376 9.73 -0.20 7.43
C ARG A 376 9.66 0.72 6.23
N PHE A 377 8.59 1.51 6.11
CA PHE A 377 8.47 2.54 5.07
C PHE A 377 9.56 3.60 5.18
N ASP A 378 9.80 4.14 6.39
CA ASP A 378 10.83 5.16 6.62
C ASP A 378 12.24 4.62 6.32
N HIS A 379 12.53 3.39 6.73
CA HIS A 379 13.80 2.71 6.43
C HIS A 379 13.98 2.53 4.92
N GLN A 380 12.94 2.06 4.21
CA GLN A 380 13.01 1.84 2.78
C GLN A 380 13.14 3.16 2.00
N THR A 381 12.44 4.20 2.44
CA THR A 381 12.57 5.57 1.90
C THR A 381 14.02 6.07 2.02
N ALA A 382 14.66 5.85 3.16
CA ALA A 382 16.05 6.24 3.35
C ALA A 382 17.02 5.47 2.44
N ILE A 383 16.77 4.18 2.19
CA ILE A 383 17.57 3.36 1.27
C ILE A 383 17.43 3.89 -0.16
N VAL A 384 16.20 4.07 -0.65
CA VAL A 384 15.93 4.58 -2.00
C VAL A 384 16.54 5.97 -2.18
N ALA A 385 16.33 6.88 -1.21
CA ALA A 385 16.92 8.23 -1.26
C ALA A 385 18.46 8.19 -1.33
N ARG A 386 19.13 7.28 -0.59
CA ARG A 386 20.59 7.12 -0.68
C ARG A 386 21.02 6.64 -2.07
N MET A 387 20.29 5.68 -2.65
CA MET A 387 20.61 5.18 -3.97
C MET A 387 20.35 6.20 -5.07
N ASP A 388 19.27 6.99 -4.96
CA ASP A 388 19.02 8.10 -5.87
C ASP A 388 20.11 9.19 -5.77
N ASN A 389 20.57 9.52 -4.55
CA ASN A 389 21.70 10.43 -4.37
C ASN A 389 22.97 9.89 -5.04
N TYR A 390 23.26 8.59 -4.86
CA TYR A 390 24.40 7.98 -5.53
C TYR A 390 24.25 7.95 -7.06
N ARG A 391 23.02 7.77 -7.57
CA ARG A 391 22.71 7.91 -9.00
C ARG A 391 23.00 9.34 -9.49
N GLU A 392 22.60 10.35 -8.72
CA GLU A 392 22.90 11.76 -9.07
C GLU A 392 24.41 12.04 -9.06
N GLU A 393 25.18 11.48 -8.14
CA GLU A 393 26.65 11.60 -8.14
C GLU A 393 27.28 10.99 -9.40
N VAL A 394 26.77 9.86 -9.88
CA VAL A 394 27.34 9.14 -11.05
C VAL A 394 26.81 9.70 -12.36
N SER A 395 25.50 9.93 -12.44
CA SER A 395 24.78 10.21 -13.71
C SER A 395 24.14 11.60 -13.75
N GLY A 396 24.16 12.34 -12.67
CA GLY A 396 23.57 13.67 -12.57
C GLY A 396 24.39 14.75 -13.27
N VAL A 397 23.78 15.92 -13.44
CA VAL A 397 24.40 17.08 -14.08
C VAL A 397 24.94 18.05 -13.00
N SER A 398 26.24 18.29 -12.98
CA SER A 398 26.86 19.36 -12.20
C SER A 398 26.91 20.63 -13.04
N LEU A 399 26.18 21.68 -12.65
CA LEU A 399 26.17 22.97 -13.34
C LEU A 399 27.58 23.59 -13.47
N ASP A 400 28.37 23.46 -12.40
CA ASP A 400 29.74 24.03 -12.39
C ASP A 400 30.63 23.34 -13.43
N GLU A 401 30.56 22.00 -13.51
CA GLU A 401 31.31 21.23 -14.50
C GLU A 401 30.83 21.54 -15.93
N GLU A 402 29.52 21.60 -16.14
CA GLU A 402 28.97 21.89 -17.46
C GLU A 402 29.28 23.34 -17.90
N MET A 403 29.27 24.33 -17.00
CA MET A 403 29.67 25.71 -17.33
C MET A 403 31.16 25.78 -17.71
N VAL A 404 32.04 25.12 -17.00
CA VAL A 404 33.46 25.01 -17.34
C VAL A 404 33.64 24.34 -18.72
N ASN A 405 32.92 23.24 -18.95
CA ASN A 405 32.95 22.55 -20.25
C ASN A 405 32.43 23.44 -21.40
N LEU A 406 31.36 24.21 -21.16
CA LEU A 406 30.80 25.12 -22.13
C LEU A 406 31.84 26.18 -22.58
N VAL A 407 32.47 26.85 -21.60
CA VAL A 407 33.52 27.87 -21.88
C VAL A 407 34.71 27.22 -22.60
N LYS A 408 35.15 26.02 -22.17
CA LYS A 408 36.23 25.29 -22.83
C LYS A 408 35.90 24.96 -24.30
N TYR A 409 34.70 24.49 -24.59
CA TYR A 409 34.28 24.16 -25.95
C TYR A 409 34.07 25.39 -26.81
N GLN A 410 33.60 26.53 -26.23
CA GLN A 410 33.52 27.82 -26.92
C GLN A 410 34.91 28.30 -27.32
N HIS A 411 35.88 28.33 -26.41
CA HIS A 411 37.26 28.73 -26.75
C HIS A 411 37.90 27.80 -27.80
N ALA A 412 37.63 26.48 -27.68
CA ALA A 412 38.13 25.55 -28.69
C ALA A 412 37.49 25.78 -30.08
N TYR A 413 36.22 26.14 -30.12
CA TYR A 413 35.53 26.49 -31.37
C TYR A 413 36.10 27.78 -31.99
N ASP A 414 36.28 28.82 -31.18
CA ASP A 414 36.85 30.08 -31.63
C ASP A 414 38.28 29.94 -32.14
N ALA A 415 39.10 29.14 -31.46
CA ALA A 415 40.45 28.80 -31.90
C ALA A 415 40.46 28.06 -33.25
N ALA A 416 39.55 27.09 -33.40
CA ALA A 416 39.42 26.35 -34.68
C ALA A 416 38.95 27.27 -35.83
N ALA A 417 38.03 28.21 -35.57
CA ALA A 417 37.56 29.19 -36.52
C ALA A 417 38.70 30.15 -36.98
N LYS A 418 39.55 30.60 -36.03
CA LYS A 418 40.74 31.41 -36.34
C LYS A 418 41.75 30.68 -37.23
N VAL A 419 42.00 29.37 -36.95
CA VAL A 419 42.89 28.56 -37.79
C VAL A 419 42.35 28.43 -39.22
N ILE A 420 41.04 28.25 -39.38
CA ILE A 420 40.40 28.16 -40.70
C ILE A 420 40.55 29.50 -41.43
N SER A 421 40.23 30.62 -40.75
CA SER A 421 40.42 31.97 -41.36
C SER A 421 41.84 32.25 -41.78
N SER A 422 42.83 31.86 -40.94
CA SER A 422 44.27 32.02 -41.31
C SER A 422 44.66 31.12 -42.49
N ALA A 423 44.10 29.92 -42.58
CA ALA A 423 44.30 29.05 -43.74
C ALA A 423 43.69 29.64 -45.02
N ASP A 424 42.49 30.20 -44.96
CA ASP A 424 41.82 30.87 -46.08
C ASP A 424 42.59 32.12 -46.53
N GLU A 425 43.13 32.93 -45.61
CA GLU A 425 44.00 34.08 -45.93
C GLU A 425 45.30 33.64 -46.63
N LEU A 426 45.94 32.57 -46.15
CA LEU A 426 47.14 31.98 -46.79
C LEU A 426 46.83 31.47 -48.19
N LEU A 427 45.71 30.73 -48.37
CA LEU A 427 45.25 30.27 -49.66
C LEU A 427 44.95 31.41 -50.64
N SER A 428 44.25 32.43 -50.17
CA SER A 428 43.96 33.65 -50.95
C SER A 428 45.24 34.37 -51.38
N THR A 429 46.22 34.46 -50.47
CA THR A 429 47.54 35.06 -50.79
C THR A 429 48.28 34.22 -51.84
N LEU A 430 48.22 32.90 -51.74
CA LEU A 430 48.85 32.01 -52.71
C LEU A 430 48.23 32.12 -54.13
N ILE A 431 46.90 32.20 -54.18
CA ILE A 431 46.14 32.39 -55.44
C ILE A 431 46.46 33.74 -56.10
N ASN A 432 46.67 34.79 -55.29
CA ASN A 432 47.00 36.12 -55.82
C ASN A 432 48.48 36.30 -56.27
N ILE A 433 49.36 35.36 -55.97
CA ILE A 433 50.75 35.32 -56.35
C ILE A 433 50.98 34.54 -57.68
N ILE A 434 49.99 33.71 -58.07
CA ILE A 434 49.99 33.02 -59.38
C ILE A 434 49.24 33.84 -60.40
#